data_3f883bd90fc1b8adee7ba8d1983a67d7
#
_entry.id   3f883bd90fc1b8adee7ba8d1983a67d7
#
_cell.length_a   1.000
_cell.length_b   1.000
_cell.length_c   1.000
_cell.angle_alpha   90.00
_cell.angle_beta   90.00
_cell.angle_gamma   90.00
#
_symmetry.space_group_name_H-M   'P 1'
#
loop_
_entity.id
_entity.type
_entity.pdbx_description
1 polymer ?
#
loop_
_entity_poly.entity_id
_entity_poly.type
_entity_poly.pdbx_seq_one_letter_code
_entity_poly.pdbx_strand_id
1 'polypeptide(L)'
;LPVAVPVVPSGWRRILRPMAVGGYLTALFLSLGFLAVRMVGIRRLRRRSRLTDCGAYTLAEHPQIATPFSFLRTVFLGGGYEGRRRMIVLCHEAGHVRHRHSAERIAVELVRSLFWFNPFVWIAGRWLQEVHEWEADRDVLDAGYDLTEYRTVIFHQLFGHNPDIACGLNHSLTKKRFAMMTQFRKRRFAVLRLGAAIPVVAAMMMLCSFTVKTPLPAAGDPDRPTVTVHI
;
A
#
# COMPACT_ATOMS: atom_id res chain seq x y z
N LEU A 1 44.27 -21.82 -23.37
CA LEU A 1 43.43 -21.10 -24.33
C LEU A 1 42.71 -19.98 -23.59
N PRO A 2 42.88 -18.68 -23.93
CA PRO A 2 42.16 -17.60 -23.30
C PRO A 2 40.66 -17.68 -23.69
N VAL A 3 39.81 -17.74 -22.72
CA VAL A 3 38.36 -17.68 -22.91
C VAL A 3 38.01 -16.25 -23.33
N ALA A 4 37.59 -16.07 -24.58
CA ALA A 4 37.11 -14.80 -25.08
C ALA A 4 35.80 -14.43 -24.34
N VAL A 5 35.84 -13.43 -23.46
CA VAL A 5 34.67 -12.84 -22.85
C VAL A 5 33.92 -12.07 -23.95
N PRO A 6 32.65 -12.37 -24.24
CA PRO A 6 31.92 -11.65 -25.28
C PRO A 6 31.81 -10.17 -24.93
N VAL A 7 32.47 -9.33 -25.72
CA VAL A 7 32.36 -7.86 -25.63
C VAL A 7 30.99 -7.47 -26.18
N VAL A 8 30.05 -7.14 -25.29
CA VAL A 8 28.74 -6.61 -25.70
C VAL A 8 28.96 -5.28 -26.43
N PRO A 9 28.50 -5.14 -27.69
CA PRO A 9 28.74 -3.94 -28.49
C PRO A 9 28.24 -2.70 -27.76
N SER A 10 29.07 -1.67 -27.62
CA SER A 10 28.77 -0.43 -26.86
C SER A 10 27.56 0.36 -27.40
N GLY A 11 27.11 0.08 -28.64
CA GLY A 11 25.95 0.70 -29.29
C GLY A 11 24.61 0.42 -28.58
N TRP A 12 24.39 -0.79 -28.08
CA TRP A 12 23.13 -1.18 -27.42
C TRP A 12 22.89 -0.40 -26.12
N ARG A 13 23.94 -0.09 -25.38
CA ARG A 13 23.84 0.69 -24.13
C ARG A 13 23.37 2.12 -24.37
N ARG A 14 23.71 2.72 -25.53
CA ARG A 14 23.29 4.08 -25.91
C ARG A 14 21.80 4.17 -26.20
N ILE A 15 21.18 3.08 -26.65
CA ILE A 15 19.75 3.02 -26.99
C ILE A 15 18.94 2.51 -25.80
N LEU A 16 19.38 1.47 -25.11
CA LEU A 16 18.65 0.84 -24.01
C LEU A 16 18.49 1.74 -22.79
N ARG A 17 19.50 2.54 -22.45
CA ARG A 17 19.43 3.47 -21.30
C ARG A 17 18.33 4.52 -21.45
N PRO A 18 18.25 5.31 -22.52
CA PRO A 18 17.18 6.30 -22.66
C PRO A 18 15.79 5.65 -22.79
N MET A 19 15.69 4.47 -23.43
CA MET A 19 14.43 3.72 -23.49
C MET A 19 13.97 3.24 -22.11
N ALA A 20 14.87 2.72 -21.28
CA ALA A 20 14.56 2.27 -19.92
C ALA A 20 14.13 3.46 -19.04
N VAL A 21 14.85 4.58 -19.11
CA VAL A 21 14.51 5.80 -18.37
C VAL A 21 13.18 6.37 -18.86
N GLY A 22 12.95 6.44 -20.16
CA GLY A 22 11.69 6.90 -20.76
C GLY A 22 10.52 6.02 -20.34
N GLY A 23 10.66 4.70 -20.40
CA GLY A 23 9.64 3.75 -19.95
C GLY A 23 9.32 3.88 -18.45
N TYR A 24 10.36 4.03 -17.62
CA TYR A 24 10.18 4.25 -16.18
C TYR A 24 9.42 5.55 -15.89
N LEU A 25 9.84 6.67 -16.49
CA LEU A 25 9.17 7.96 -16.29
C LEU A 25 7.72 7.94 -16.78
N THR A 26 7.47 7.31 -17.92
CA THR A 26 6.10 7.16 -18.44
C THR A 26 5.23 6.39 -17.45
N ALA A 27 5.68 5.25 -16.94
CA ALA A 27 4.95 4.46 -15.94
C ALA A 27 4.72 5.25 -14.64
N LEU A 28 5.72 6.00 -14.18
CA LEU A 28 5.62 6.87 -13.01
C LEU A 28 4.55 7.95 -13.21
N PHE A 29 4.59 8.69 -14.33
CA PHE A 29 3.61 9.74 -14.62
C PHE A 29 2.20 9.19 -14.77
N LEU A 30 2.02 8.04 -15.42
CA LEU A 30 0.72 7.37 -15.53
C LEU A 30 0.18 6.96 -14.16
N SER A 31 1.03 6.39 -13.30
CA SER A 31 0.65 5.98 -11.93
C SER A 31 0.24 7.18 -11.07
N LEU A 32 1.03 8.27 -11.08
CA LEU A 32 0.71 9.50 -10.36
C LEU A 32 -0.54 10.19 -10.93
N GLY A 33 -0.70 10.21 -12.24
CA GLY A 33 -1.90 10.72 -12.92
C GLY A 33 -3.16 9.95 -12.50
N PHE A 34 -3.08 8.61 -12.46
CA PHE A 34 -4.17 7.78 -11.98
C PHE A 34 -4.53 8.07 -10.51
N LEU A 35 -3.52 8.22 -9.65
CA LEU A 35 -3.72 8.60 -8.25
C LEU A 35 -4.40 9.96 -8.14
N ALA A 36 -3.95 10.96 -8.92
CA ALA A 36 -4.56 12.31 -8.94
C ALA A 36 -6.03 12.27 -9.39
N VAL A 37 -6.35 11.51 -10.44
CA VAL A 37 -7.73 11.33 -10.91
C VAL A 37 -8.63 10.75 -9.82
N ARG A 38 -8.15 9.72 -9.11
CA ARG A 38 -8.88 9.15 -7.96
C ARG A 38 -9.11 10.17 -6.86
N MET A 39 -8.10 10.99 -6.50
CA MET A 39 -8.23 12.06 -5.51
C MET A 39 -9.27 13.11 -5.94
N VAL A 40 -9.25 13.52 -7.21
CA VAL A 40 -10.25 14.44 -7.77
C VAL A 40 -11.65 13.83 -7.73
N GLY A 41 -11.78 12.53 -8.04
CA GLY A 41 -13.04 11.80 -7.95
C GLY A 41 -13.64 11.83 -6.54
N ILE A 42 -12.85 11.52 -5.52
CA ILE A 42 -13.28 11.58 -4.10
C ILE A 42 -13.66 13.01 -3.70
N ARG A 43 -12.88 14.02 -4.11
CA ARG A 43 -13.20 15.43 -3.84
C ARG A 43 -14.51 15.86 -4.50
N ARG A 44 -14.78 15.40 -5.74
CA ARG A 44 -16.05 15.67 -6.44
C ARG A 44 -17.22 15.00 -5.74
N LEU A 45 -17.06 13.74 -5.32
CA LEU A 45 -18.07 13.01 -4.56
C LEU A 45 -18.40 13.74 -3.26
N ARG A 46 -17.38 14.15 -2.48
CA ARG A 46 -17.57 14.92 -1.25
C ARG A 46 -18.36 16.21 -1.48
N ARG A 47 -18.09 16.94 -2.57
CA ARG A 47 -18.80 18.18 -2.91
C ARG A 47 -20.26 17.95 -3.30
N ARG A 48 -20.62 16.75 -3.76
CA ARG A 48 -21.99 16.37 -4.15
C ARG A 48 -22.75 15.71 -2.99
N SER A 49 -22.08 15.36 -1.92
CA SER A 49 -22.67 14.70 -0.75
C SER A 49 -23.24 15.72 0.24
N ARG A 50 -24.25 15.32 0.97
CA ARG A 50 -24.71 16.06 2.16
C ARG A 50 -23.68 15.90 3.26
N LEU A 51 -23.13 16.99 3.73
CA LEU A 51 -22.08 16.99 4.76
C LEU A 51 -22.67 17.29 6.12
N THR A 52 -22.33 16.46 7.12
CA THR A 52 -22.66 16.66 8.53
C THR A 52 -21.36 16.58 9.34
N ASP A 53 -21.08 17.58 10.14
CA ASP A 53 -19.92 17.56 11.04
C ASP A 53 -20.26 16.75 12.30
N CYS A 54 -19.45 15.72 12.55
CA CYS A 54 -19.55 14.86 13.74
C CYS A 54 -18.38 15.11 14.72
N GLY A 55 -17.66 16.22 14.60
CA GLY A 55 -16.52 16.60 15.43
C GLY A 55 -15.24 15.82 15.09
N ALA A 56 -15.20 14.52 15.35
CA ALA A 56 -14.05 13.67 15.03
C ALA A 56 -13.85 13.47 13.52
N TYR A 57 -14.94 13.46 12.75
CA TYR A 57 -14.96 13.29 11.29
C TYR A 57 -16.15 14.03 10.67
N THR A 58 -16.09 14.25 9.36
CA THR A 58 -17.21 14.76 8.57
C THR A 58 -17.92 13.57 7.91
N LEU A 59 -19.22 13.42 8.13
CA LEU A 59 -20.05 12.44 7.44
C LEU A 59 -20.53 13.02 6.11
N ALA A 60 -20.27 12.30 5.02
CA ALA A 60 -20.71 12.66 3.66
C ALA A 60 -21.71 11.60 3.18
N GLU A 61 -22.98 11.97 3.06
CA GLU A 61 -24.06 11.07 2.63
C GLU A 61 -24.44 11.31 1.18
N HIS A 62 -24.47 10.22 0.39
CA HIS A 62 -24.88 10.29 -1.01
C HIS A 62 -25.53 8.97 -1.46
N PRO A 63 -26.70 8.98 -2.13
CA PRO A 63 -27.42 7.76 -2.51
C PRO A 63 -26.65 6.80 -3.40
N GLN A 64 -25.73 7.30 -4.20
CA GLN A 64 -24.94 6.49 -5.14
C GLN A 64 -23.75 5.78 -4.49
N ILE A 65 -23.50 5.97 -3.19
CA ILE A 65 -22.46 5.25 -2.46
C ILE A 65 -22.98 3.85 -2.15
N ALA A 66 -22.50 2.86 -2.88
CA ALA A 66 -22.92 1.46 -2.69
C ALA A 66 -22.29 0.86 -1.43
N THR A 67 -21.02 1.13 -1.18
CA THR A 67 -20.27 0.61 -0.03
C THR A 67 -19.70 1.78 0.76
N PRO A 68 -19.88 1.82 2.09
CA PRO A 68 -19.27 2.81 2.94
C PRO A 68 -17.75 2.78 2.83
N PHE A 69 -17.12 3.92 2.95
CA PHE A 69 -15.66 4.03 3.02
C PHE A 69 -15.26 5.34 3.69
N SER A 70 -14.04 5.40 4.20
CA SER A 70 -13.47 6.60 4.78
C SER A 70 -12.30 7.12 3.94
N PHE A 71 -12.15 8.45 3.89
CA PHE A 71 -11.03 9.10 3.25
C PHE A 71 -10.60 10.35 4.02
N LEU A 72 -9.38 10.38 4.52
CA LEU A 72 -8.83 11.39 5.44
C LEU A 72 -9.76 11.59 6.65
N ARG A 73 -10.38 12.74 6.79
CA ARG A 73 -11.33 13.05 7.87
C ARG A 73 -12.79 12.94 7.46
N THR A 74 -13.10 12.29 6.35
CA THR A 74 -14.47 12.17 5.84
C THR A 74 -14.87 10.71 5.76
N VAL A 75 -16.00 10.37 6.35
CA VAL A 75 -16.67 9.08 6.21
C VAL A 75 -17.77 9.23 5.17
N PHE A 76 -17.76 8.38 4.16
CA PHE A 76 -18.73 8.35 3.07
C PHE A 76 -19.73 7.22 3.32
N LEU A 77 -21.02 7.56 3.35
CA LEU A 77 -22.10 6.62 3.65
C LEU A 77 -23.18 6.69 2.57
N GLY A 78 -23.63 5.53 2.12
CA GLY A 78 -24.75 5.40 1.21
C GLY A 78 -26.11 5.37 1.90
N GLY A 79 -27.16 5.37 1.10
CA GLY A 79 -28.51 5.08 1.60
C GLY A 79 -28.64 3.62 2.06
N GLY A 80 -29.67 3.34 2.89
CA GLY A 80 -29.97 1.97 3.31
C GLY A 80 -29.24 1.49 4.57
N TYR A 81 -28.52 2.36 5.23
CA TYR A 81 -27.95 2.09 6.55
C TYR A 81 -28.74 2.83 7.62
N GLU A 82 -29.47 2.07 8.48
CA GLU A 82 -30.33 2.62 9.51
C GLU A 82 -30.07 1.98 10.88
N GLY A 83 -30.52 2.64 11.93
CA GLY A 83 -30.49 2.13 13.29
C GLY A 83 -29.13 1.65 13.74
N ARG A 84 -29.09 0.49 14.39
CA ARG A 84 -27.87 -0.10 14.97
C ARG A 84 -26.82 -0.49 13.92
N ARG A 85 -27.27 -0.97 12.75
CA ARG A 85 -26.36 -1.29 11.62
C ARG A 85 -25.58 -0.07 11.15
N ARG A 86 -26.24 1.09 11.06
CA ARG A 86 -25.57 2.36 10.71
C ARG A 86 -24.49 2.71 11.73
N MET A 87 -24.80 2.56 13.03
CA MET A 87 -23.84 2.88 14.11
C MET A 87 -22.60 1.99 14.05
N ILE A 88 -22.77 0.71 13.82
CA ILE A 88 -21.66 -0.25 13.68
C ILE A 88 -20.76 0.13 12.49
N VAL A 89 -21.35 0.42 11.34
CA VAL A 89 -20.61 0.82 10.13
C VAL A 89 -19.87 2.13 10.36
N LEU A 90 -20.52 3.13 10.97
CA LEU A 90 -19.86 4.40 11.27
C LEU A 90 -18.73 4.24 12.29
N CYS A 91 -18.86 3.36 13.27
CA CYS A 91 -17.79 3.04 14.22
C CYS A 91 -16.56 2.47 13.50
N HIS A 92 -16.76 1.52 12.59
CA HIS A 92 -15.68 0.94 11.76
C HIS A 92 -14.99 2.01 10.90
N GLU A 93 -15.74 2.79 10.15
CA GLU A 93 -15.21 3.84 9.28
C GLU A 93 -14.52 4.98 10.08
N ALA A 94 -15.05 5.30 11.27
CA ALA A 94 -14.41 6.25 12.18
C ALA A 94 -13.07 5.72 12.70
N GLY A 95 -12.92 4.41 12.87
CA GLY A 95 -11.66 3.74 13.17
C GLY A 95 -10.59 4.07 12.13
N HIS A 96 -10.89 3.94 10.84
CA HIS A 96 -9.98 4.30 9.75
C HIS A 96 -9.59 5.79 9.78
N VAL A 97 -10.52 6.68 10.13
CA VAL A 97 -10.22 8.12 10.28
C VAL A 97 -9.29 8.37 11.46
N ARG A 98 -9.59 7.76 12.62
CA ARG A 98 -8.82 7.89 13.86
C ARG A 98 -7.38 7.45 13.70
N HIS A 99 -7.15 6.31 13.08
CA HIS A 99 -5.82 5.72 12.82
C HIS A 99 -5.13 6.33 11.59
N ARG A 100 -5.77 7.25 10.86
CA ARG A 100 -5.21 7.92 9.66
C ARG A 100 -4.84 6.96 8.52
N HIS A 101 -5.53 5.84 8.39
CA HIS A 101 -5.25 4.80 7.38
C HIS A 101 -5.20 5.36 5.95
N SER A 102 -5.99 6.40 5.63
CA SER A 102 -5.96 7.04 4.32
C SER A 102 -4.62 7.71 4.00
N ALA A 103 -3.95 8.30 5.00
CA ALA A 103 -2.64 8.92 4.80
C ALA A 103 -1.57 7.86 4.51
N GLU A 104 -1.59 6.75 5.26
CA GLU A 104 -0.68 5.62 5.04
C GLU A 104 -0.91 4.96 3.67
N ARG A 105 -2.16 4.80 3.25
CA ARG A 105 -2.49 4.31 1.90
C ARG A 105 -1.97 5.22 0.80
N ILE A 106 -2.10 6.54 0.95
CA ILE A 106 -1.53 7.51 -0.01
C ILE A 106 -0.01 7.36 -0.06
N ALA A 107 0.66 7.28 1.11
CA ALA A 107 2.11 7.09 1.16
C ALA A 107 2.54 5.79 0.46
N VAL A 108 1.85 4.67 0.70
CA VAL A 108 2.13 3.41 0.01
C VAL A 108 1.89 3.50 -1.50
N GLU A 109 0.85 4.20 -1.95
CA GLU A 109 0.62 4.40 -3.40
C GLU A 109 1.71 5.26 -4.05
N LEU A 110 2.27 6.25 -3.35
CA LEU A 110 3.43 7.00 -3.81
C LEU A 110 4.68 6.11 -3.92
N VAL A 111 4.95 5.28 -2.89
CA VAL A 111 6.05 4.31 -2.92
C VAL A 111 5.87 3.29 -4.04
N ARG A 112 4.64 2.81 -4.28
CA ARG A 112 4.31 1.93 -5.41
C ARG A 112 4.55 2.59 -6.75
N SER A 113 4.25 3.88 -6.88
CA SER A 113 4.51 4.63 -8.11
C SER A 113 5.99 4.73 -8.42
N LEU A 114 6.83 4.92 -7.39
CA LEU A 114 8.30 4.96 -7.53
C LEU A 114 8.91 3.58 -7.79
N PHE A 115 8.42 2.55 -7.10
CA PHE A 115 8.96 1.19 -7.14
C PHE A 115 7.97 0.20 -7.76
N TRP A 116 7.26 0.62 -8.81
CA TRP A 116 6.21 -0.17 -9.45
C TRP A 116 6.68 -1.55 -9.94
N PHE A 117 7.94 -1.68 -10.29
CA PHE A 117 8.59 -2.92 -10.73
C PHE A 117 8.95 -3.88 -9.59
N ASN A 118 8.89 -3.42 -8.33
CA ASN A 118 9.26 -4.22 -7.17
C ASN A 118 8.04 -4.93 -6.57
N PRO A 119 7.94 -6.28 -6.64
CA PRO A 119 6.79 -7.03 -6.14
C PRO A 119 6.62 -6.91 -4.62
N PHE A 120 7.69 -6.68 -3.85
CA PHE A 120 7.62 -6.57 -2.40
C PHE A 120 6.80 -5.35 -1.94
N VAL A 121 6.83 -4.25 -2.68
CA VAL A 121 6.02 -3.07 -2.36
C VAL A 121 4.52 -3.37 -2.52
N TRP A 122 4.16 -4.18 -3.50
CA TRP A 122 2.78 -4.62 -3.71
C TRP A 122 2.30 -5.55 -2.59
N ILE A 123 3.16 -6.48 -2.15
CA ILE A 123 2.87 -7.39 -1.04
C ILE A 123 2.74 -6.61 0.26
N ALA A 124 3.69 -5.71 0.57
CA ALA A 124 3.65 -4.85 1.75
C ALA A 124 2.37 -4.02 1.83
N GLY A 125 1.94 -3.43 0.69
CA GLY A 125 0.70 -2.66 0.66
C GLY A 125 -0.56 -3.49 0.90
N ARG A 126 -0.59 -4.77 0.49
CA ARG A 126 -1.69 -5.70 0.82
C ARG A 126 -1.71 -6.03 2.31
N TRP A 127 -0.55 -6.31 2.91
CA TRP A 127 -0.46 -6.57 4.34
C TRP A 127 -0.86 -5.35 5.18
N LEU A 128 -0.44 -4.15 4.77
CA LEU A 128 -0.86 -2.93 5.43
C LEU A 128 -2.39 -2.77 5.40
N GLN A 129 -3.03 -3.05 4.26
CA GLN A 129 -4.48 -3.03 4.17
C GLN A 129 -5.14 -4.04 5.12
N GLU A 130 -4.60 -5.25 5.25
CA GLU A 130 -5.08 -6.24 6.22
C GLU A 130 -4.98 -5.72 7.66
N VAL A 131 -3.87 -5.06 8.03
CA VAL A 131 -3.68 -4.47 9.36
C VAL A 131 -4.69 -3.36 9.61
N HIS A 132 -4.92 -2.46 8.66
CA HIS A 132 -5.92 -1.40 8.76
C HIS A 132 -7.33 -1.94 9.04
N GLU A 133 -7.72 -3.02 8.35
CA GLU A 133 -9.02 -3.65 8.60
C GLU A 133 -9.08 -4.25 10.03
N TRP A 134 -8.00 -4.88 10.50
CA TRP A 134 -7.97 -5.43 11.85
C TRP A 134 -8.03 -4.37 12.94
N GLU A 135 -7.40 -3.21 12.74
CA GLU A 135 -7.48 -2.09 13.68
C GLU A 135 -8.89 -1.50 13.73
N ALA A 136 -9.52 -1.29 12.58
CA ALA A 136 -10.89 -0.81 12.52
C ALA A 136 -11.89 -1.84 13.09
N ASP A 137 -11.70 -3.14 12.83
CA ASP A 137 -12.51 -4.21 13.41
C ASP A 137 -12.38 -4.24 14.94
N ARG A 138 -11.17 -4.06 15.45
CA ARG A 138 -10.91 -4.01 16.88
C ARG A 138 -11.62 -2.83 17.54
N ASP A 139 -11.60 -1.66 16.91
CA ASP A 139 -12.29 -0.48 17.43
C ASP A 139 -13.80 -0.70 17.62
N VAL A 140 -14.43 -1.44 16.70
CA VAL A 140 -15.84 -1.81 16.82
C VAL A 140 -16.08 -2.74 18.02
N LEU A 141 -15.20 -3.74 18.20
CA LEU A 141 -15.32 -4.68 19.32
C LEU A 141 -15.00 -4.01 20.67
N ASP A 142 -14.00 -3.12 20.71
CA ASP A 142 -13.65 -2.36 21.91
C ASP A 142 -14.76 -1.34 22.28
N ALA A 143 -15.57 -0.88 21.31
CA ALA A 143 -16.76 -0.08 21.54
C ALA A 143 -17.96 -0.87 22.10
N GLY A 144 -17.80 -2.20 22.30
CA GLY A 144 -18.80 -3.05 22.95
C GLY A 144 -19.89 -3.61 22.03
N TYR A 145 -19.70 -3.54 20.71
CA TYR A 145 -20.62 -4.20 19.77
C TYR A 145 -20.42 -5.72 19.80
N ASP A 146 -21.53 -6.46 19.68
CA ASP A 146 -21.48 -7.93 19.65
C ASP A 146 -20.76 -8.45 18.40
N LEU A 147 -19.90 -9.45 18.60
CA LEU A 147 -19.10 -10.04 17.52
C LEU A 147 -19.98 -10.66 16.41
N THR A 148 -21.08 -11.34 16.81
CA THR A 148 -21.98 -12.01 15.86
C THR A 148 -22.75 -10.99 15.04
N GLU A 149 -23.26 -9.95 15.70
CA GLU A 149 -23.94 -8.83 15.04
C GLU A 149 -23.00 -8.12 14.06
N TYR A 150 -21.77 -7.83 14.47
CA TYR A 150 -20.79 -7.18 13.62
C TYR A 150 -20.42 -8.02 12.39
N ARG A 151 -20.20 -9.32 12.55
CA ARG A 151 -19.96 -10.24 11.42
C ARG A 151 -21.11 -10.26 10.44
N THR A 152 -22.33 -10.22 10.92
CA THR A 152 -23.54 -10.16 10.08
C THR A 152 -23.56 -8.86 9.27
N VAL A 153 -23.18 -7.72 9.86
CA VAL A 153 -23.09 -6.44 9.15
C VAL A 153 -22.02 -6.52 8.04
N ILE A 154 -20.83 -7.04 8.33
CA ILE A 154 -19.77 -7.23 7.33
C ILE A 154 -20.25 -8.14 6.20
N PHE A 155 -20.90 -9.26 6.56
CA PHE A 155 -21.44 -10.19 5.57
C PHE A 155 -22.42 -9.52 4.62
N HIS A 156 -23.37 -8.74 5.16
CA HIS A 156 -24.32 -7.99 4.35
C HIS A 156 -23.68 -6.90 3.48
N GLN A 157 -22.61 -6.26 3.93
CA GLN A 157 -21.86 -5.30 3.12
C GLN A 157 -21.18 -5.95 1.90
N LEU A 158 -20.65 -7.16 2.09
CA LEU A 158 -19.93 -7.87 1.03
C LEU A 158 -20.87 -8.57 0.05
N PHE A 159 -21.98 -9.14 0.53
CA PHE A 159 -22.85 -10.00 -0.26
C PHE A 159 -24.21 -9.34 -0.62
N GLY A 160 -24.59 -8.26 0.07
CA GLY A 160 -25.89 -7.63 -0.14
C GLY A 160 -26.09 -6.92 -1.48
N HIS A 161 -25.02 -6.72 -2.27
CA HIS A 161 -25.11 -6.02 -3.55
C HIS A 161 -24.88 -6.92 -4.78
N ASN A 162 -24.24 -8.08 -4.65
CA ASN A 162 -24.10 -9.05 -5.74
C ASN A 162 -23.49 -10.37 -5.23
N PRO A 163 -24.29 -11.44 -5.03
CA PRO A 163 -23.78 -12.71 -4.53
C PRO A 163 -22.80 -13.40 -5.49
N ASP A 164 -22.91 -13.17 -6.81
CA ASP A 164 -22.12 -13.87 -7.83
C ASP A 164 -20.66 -13.38 -7.94
N ILE A 165 -20.38 -12.13 -7.58
CA ILE A 165 -19.02 -11.55 -7.66
C ILE A 165 -18.22 -11.80 -6.39
N ALA A 166 -18.89 -12.07 -5.27
CA ALA A 166 -18.27 -12.23 -3.95
C ALA A 166 -17.50 -13.56 -3.79
N CYS A 167 -17.79 -14.56 -4.60
CA CYS A 167 -17.19 -15.90 -4.45
C CYS A 167 -15.71 -16.00 -4.81
N GLY A 168 -15.13 -15.07 -5.58
CA GLY A 168 -13.80 -15.27 -6.16
C GLY A 168 -12.62 -14.57 -5.47
N LEU A 169 -12.74 -13.33 -5.05
CA LEU A 169 -11.57 -12.50 -4.73
C LEU A 169 -11.47 -11.97 -3.29
N ASN A 170 -12.59 -11.74 -2.60
CA ASN A 170 -12.58 -11.16 -1.24
C ASN A 170 -12.70 -12.19 -0.11
N HIS A 171 -12.91 -13.47 -0.42
CA HIS A 171 -13.14 -14.52 0.58
C HIS A 171 -11.94 -14.71 1.52
N SER A 172 -10.70 -14.50 1.04
CA SER A 172 -9.50 -14.70 1.86
C SER A 172 -9.32 -13.58 2.91
N LEU A 173 -9.59 -12.31 2.56
CA LEU A 173 -9.49 -11.19 3.50
C LEU A 173 -10.59 -11.26 4.57
N THR A 174 -11.82 -11.53 4.19
CA THR A 174 -12.94 -11.68 5.12
C THR A 174 -12.74 -12.84 6.09
N LYS A 175 -12.24 -13.98 5.59
CA LYS A 175 -11.88 -15.13 6.44
C LYS A 175 -10.78 -14.77 7.42
N LYS A 176 -9.75 -14.03 7.00
CA LYS A 176 -8.68 -13.53 7.87
C LYS A 176 -9.22 -12.56 8.92
N ARG A 177 -10.11 -11.62 8.55
CA ARG A 177 -10.76 -10.70 9.50
C ARG A 177 -11.53 -11.48 10.56
N PHE A 178 -12.39 -12.42 10.17
CA PHE A 178 -13.16 -13.24 11.10
C PHE A 178 -12.29 -14.09 12.03
N ALA A 179 -11.20 -14.67 11.52
CA ALA A 179 -10.24 -15.40 12.33
C ALA A 179 -9.51 -14.49 13.32
N MET A 180 -9.14 -13.28 12.92
CA MET A 180 -8.46 -12.32 13.78
C MET A 180 -9.38 -11.79 14.89
N MET A 181 -10.64 -11.50 14.62
CA MET A 181 -11.63 -11.06 15.63
C MET A 181 -11.78 -12.06 16.79
N THR A 182 -11.59 -13.36 16.53
CA THR A 182 -11.62 -14.37 17.61
C THR A 182 -10.29 -14.47 18.37
N GLN A 183 -9.18 -13.99 17.80
CA GLN A 183 -7.84 -14.13 18.37
C GLN A 183 -7.35 -12.88 19.11
N PHE A 184 -8.04 -11.73 19.05
CA PHE A 184 -7.61 -10.50 19.71
C PHE A 184 -7.31 -10.64 21.21
N ARG A 185 -7.89 -11.63 21.87
CA ARG A 185 -7.68 -11.88 23.31
C ARG A 185 -6.27 -12.42 23.66
N LYS A 186 -5.41 -12.83 22.70
CA LYS A 186 -4.15 -13.57 22.99
C LYS A 186 -2.83 -12.90 22.57
N ARG A 187 -2.80 -11.69 22.00
CA ARG A 187 -1.55 -11.13 21.44
C ARG A 187 -0.89 -10.05 22.28
N ARG A 188 -0.24 -10.43 23.40
CA ARG A 188 0.75 -9.57 24.11
C ARG A 188 2.14 -9.51 23.42
N PHE A 189 2.39 -10.32 22.40
CA PHE A 189 3.73 -10.49 21.79
C PHE A 189 3.91 -9.90 20.39
N ALA A 190 2.94 -9.12 19.87
CA ALA A 190 3.05 -8.54 18.54
C ALA A 190 4.19 -7.51 18.43
N VAL A 191 4.38 -6.69 19.46
CA VAL A 191 5.46 -5.68 19.52
C VAL A 191 6.84 -6.32 19.54
N LEU A 192 6.99 -7.46 20.22
CA LEU A 192 8.27 -8.19 20.29
C LEU A 192 8.67 -8.77 18.91
N ARG A 193 7.70 -9.20 18.11
CA ARG A 193 7.93 -9.70 16.74
C ARG A 193 8.30 -8.58 15.77
N LEU A 194 7.73 -7.39 15.94
CA LEU A 194 8.06 -6.21 15.13
C LEU A 194 9.51 -5.76 15.45
N GLY A 195 9.89 -5.78 16.73
CA GLY A 195 11.28 -5.51 17.17
C GLY A 195 12.30 -6.48 16.58
N ALA A 196 11.93 -7.74 16.38
CA ALA A 196 12.80 -8.74 15.77
C ALA A 196 12.97 -8.55 14.24
N ALA A 197 12.06 -7.85 13.57
CA ALA A 197 12.18 -7.57 12.13
C ALA A 197 13.22 -6.48 11.82
N ILE A 198 13.45 -5.54 12.75
CA ILE A 198 14.41 -4.43 12.57
C ILE A 198 15.85 -4.92 12.31
N PRO A 199 16.42 -5.84 13.11
CA PRO A 199 17.79 -6.33 12.85
C PRO A 199 17.89 -7.14 11.56
N VAL A 200 16.83 -7.83 11.13
CA VAL A 200 16.81 -8.57 9.86
C VAL A 200 16.87 -7.60 8.67
N VAL A 201 16.09 -6.51 8.71
CA VAL A 201 16.11 -5.47 7.66
C VAL A 201 17.46 -4.74 7.65
N ALA A 202 18.02 -4.43 8.82
CA ALA A 202 19.34 -3.81 8.95
C ALA A 202 20.46 -4.72 8.41
N ALA A 203 20.44 -6.01 8.74
CA ALA A 203 21.38 -6.99 8.21
C ALA A 203 21.27 -7.14 6.69
N MET A 204 20.06 -7.13 6.15
CA MET A 204 19.80 -7.21 4.71
C MET A 204 20.29 -5.96 3.96
N MET A 205 20.10 -4.76 4.54
CA MET A 205 20.67 -3.51 4.00
C MET A 205 22.20 -3.54 4.05
N MET A 206 22.80 -4.05 5.12
CA MET A 206 24.24 -4.17 5.26
C MET A 206 24.84 -5.12 4.21
N LEU A 207 24.23 -6.28 4.00
CA LEU A 207 24.62 -7.23 2.97
C LEU A 207 24.53 -6.64 1.56
N CYS A 208 23.50 -5.85 1.24
CA CYS A 208 23.37 -5.17 -0.04
C CYS A 208 24.42 -4.07 -0.25
N SER A 209 24.88 -3.44 0.83
CA SER A 209 25.91 -2.38 0.76
C SER A 209 27.31 -2.92 0.46
N PHE A 210 27.61 -4.17 0.80
CA PHE A 210 28.92 -4.80 0.54
C PHE A 210 29.07 -5.35 -0.88
N THR A 211 28.04 -5.33 -1.73
CA THR A 211 28.10 -5.86 -3.10
C THR A 211 28.48 -4.80 -4.15
N VAL A 212 28.75 -3.57 -3.78
CA VAL A 212 29.34 -2.58 -4.69
C VAL A 212 30.86 -2.83 -4.78
N LYS A 213 31.27 -3.78 -5.61
CA LYS A 213 32.66 -3.88 -6.06
C LYS A 213 32.97 -2.62 -6.88
N THR A 214 33.71 -1.68 -6.30
CA THR A 214 34.41 -0.66 -7.08
C THR A 214 35.33 -1.41 -8.04
N PRO A 215 35.21 -1.20 -9.37
CA PRO A 215 36.20 -1.74 -10.30
C PRO A 215 37.54 -1.09 -9.94
N LEU A 216 38.52 -1.91 -9.56
CA LEU A 216 39.88 -1.47 -9.45
C LEU A 216 40.30 -0.84 -10.80
N PRO A 217 40.93 0.33 -10.80
CA PRO A 217 41.47 0.88 -12.02
C PRO A 217 42.46 -0.14 -12.61
N ALA A 218 42.23 -0.52 -13.85
CA ALA A 218 43.12 -1.44 -14.58
C ALA A 218 44.53 -0.87 -14.54
N ALA A 219 45.42 -1.58 -13.87
CA ALA A 219 46.86 -1.30 -13.97
C ALA A 219 47.34 -1.63 -15.40
N GLY A 220 47.88 -0.63 -16.08
CA GLY A 220 48.58 -0.82 -17.32
C GLY A 220 47.76 -0.46 -18.57
N ASP A 221 47.74 0.81 -18.91
CA ASP A 221 47.57 1.29 -20.28
C ASP A 221 48.96 1.26 -20.94
N PRO A 222 49.25 0.33 -21.89
CA PRO A 222 50.54 0.25 -22.56
C PRO A 222 50.83 1.42 -23.51
N ASP A 223 49.87 2.33 -23.74
CA ASP A 223 50.01 3.44 -24.70
C ASP A 223 50.27 4.82 -24.04
N ARG A 224 50.80 4.86 -22.80
CA ARG A 224 51.31 6.14 -22.29
C ARG A 224 52.69 6.42 -22.87
N PRO A 225 52.86 7.52 -23.62
CA PRO A 225 54.17 7.92 -24.07
C PRO A 225 55.08 8.19 -22.87
N THR A 226 56.19 7.44 -22.76
CA THR A 226 57.23 7.69 -21.76
C THR A 226 57.91 9.02 -22.12
N VAL A 227 57.69 10.03 -21.28
CA VAL A 227 58.45 11.28 -21.37
C VAL A 227 59.82 11.00 -20.76
N THR A 228 60.82 10.83 -21.63
CA THR A 228 62.26 10.75 -21.26
C THR A 228 62.71 12.15 -20.95
N VAL A 229 62.96 12.47 -19.68
CA VAL A 229 63.63 13.70 -19.27
C VAL A 229 65.15 13.42 -19.34
N HIS A 230 65.86 14.00 -20.32
CA HIS A 230 67.30 14.09 -20.29
C HIS A 230 67.73 15.19 -19.33
N ILE A 231 68.59 14.83 -18.37
CA ILE A 231 69.32 15.74 -17.50
C ILE A 231 70.66 16.03 -18.20
#